data_2125ed9227fe10846ed5df94766ab353
#
_entry.id   2125ed9227fe10846ed5df94766ab353
#
_cell.length_a   1.000
_cell.length_b   1.000
_cell.length_c   1.000
_cell.angle_alpha   90.00
_cell.angle_beta   90.00
_cell.angle_gamma   90.00
#
_symmetry.space_group_name_H-M   'P 1'
#
loop_
_entity.id
_entity.type
_entity.pdbx_description
1 polymer ?
#
loop_
_entity_poly.entity_id
_entity_poly.type
_entity_poly.pdbx_seq_one_letter_code
_entity_poly.pdbx_strand_id
1 'polypeptide(L)'
;MESAFNAFTTNGIKDVKMEDIAASLKISKKTLYEFFKSKKELLLASMEYKFPQLLQKNSKVVRCMPNPLTAMVFCAVENIRFWSSFSDAFVQQAKSVAELNEFSGQIKAELDELMNTMLSRCVSGGYLKEEDSKRLVSVFMDNLRNFKELKNPDVFPSQLCFNIVITILGGLCTQRGKKVLDELKDNYN
;
A
#
# COMPACT_ATOMS: atom_id res chain seq x y z
N MET A 1 8.18 16.06 -5.63
CA MET A 1 7.48 15.36 -4.51
C MET A 1 7.93 13.90 -4.36
N GLU A 2 7.98 13.10 -5.43
CA GLU A 2 8.39 11.69 -5.40
C GLU A 2 9.75 11.45 -4.72
N SER A 3 10.77 12.25 -5.07
CA SER A 3 12.12 12.14 -4.48
C SER A 3 12.09 12.39 -2.95
N ALA A 4 11.33 13.38 -2.50
CA ALA A 4 11.18 13.65 -1.07
C ALA A 4 10.45 12.50 -0.35
N PHE A 5 9.36 12.01 -0.92
CA PHE A 5 8.63 10.86 -0.39
C PHE A 5 9.56 9.65 -0.23
N ASN A 6 10.27 9.27 -1.29
CA ASN A 6 11.19 8.14 -1.27
C ASN A 6 12.32 8.34 -0.25
N ALA A 7 12.91 9.54 -0.17
CA ALA A 7 13.94 9.83 0.81
C ALA A 7 13.44 9.61 2.25
N PHE A 8 12.28 10.17 2.60
CA PHE A 8 11.71 10.03 3.93
C PHE A 8 11.32 8.58 4.26
N THR A 9 10.64 7.89 3.34
CA THR A 9 10.15 6.53 3.60
C THR A 9 11.28 5.51 3.68
N THR A 10 12.37 5.71 2.94
CA THR A 10 13.54 4.82 2.94
C THR A 10 14.48 5.08 4.11
N ASN A 11 14.83 6.35 4.36
CA ASN A 11 15.89 6.69 5.32
C ASN A 11 15.35 7.14 6.69
N GLY A 12 14.03 7.34 6.81
CA GLY A 12 13.41 7.89 8.01
C GLY A 12 13.37 9.42 8.01
N ILE A 13 12.55 9.97 8.93
CA ILE A 13 12.30 11.43 8.98
C ILE A 13 13.50 12.18 9.55
N LYS A 14 14.19 11.62 10.57
CA LYS A 14 15.26 12.32 11.28
C LYS A 14 16.51 12.46 10.42
N ASP A 15 16.87 11.41 9.71
CA ASP A 15 18.15 11.32 8.98
C ASP A 15 18.14 12.04 7.64
N VAL A 16 16.97 12.28 7.06
CA VAL A 16 16.82 13.07 5.82
C VAL A 16 17.07 14.54 6.10
N LYS A 17 17.95 15.17 5.32
CA LYS A 17 18.23 16.62 5.36
C LYS A 17 17.64 17.30 4.13
N MET A 18 17.23 18.57 4.29
CA MET A 18 16.71 19.39 3.19
C MET A 18 17.74 19.56 2.07
N GLU A 19 19.03 19.63 2.45
CA GLU A 19 20.15 19.71 1.53
C GLU A 19 20.27 18.50 0.61
N ASP A 20 20.09 17.29 1.15
CA ASP A 20 20.18 16.04 0.39
C ASP A 20 19.04 15.95 -0.63
N ILE A 21 17.84 16.36 -0.24
CA ILE A 21 16.70 16.44 -1.17
C ILE A 21 16.95 17.48 -2.26
N ALA A 22 17.42 18.68 -1.90
CA ALA A 22 17.72 19.73 -2.88
C ALA A 22 18.79 19.26 -3.88
N ALA A 23 19.85 18.60 -3.39
CA ALA A 23 20.90 18.01 -4.23
C ALA A 23 20.34 16.94 -5.19
N SER A 24 19.48 16.04 -4.70
CA SER A 24 18.85 15.00 -5.53
C SER A 24 17.97 15.56 -6.64
N LEU A 25 17.37 16.73 -6.39
CA LEU A 25 16.53 17.46 -7.35
C LEU A 25 17.34 18.42 -8.25
N LYS A 26 18.66 18.53 -8.03
CA LYS A 26 19.56 19.47 -8.73
C LYS A 26 19.12 20.94 -8.62
N ILE A 27 18.57 21.31 -7.45
CA ILE A 27 18.19 22.68 -7.10
C ILE A 27 18.98 23.18 -5.91
N SER A 28 19.01 24.49 -5.69
CA SER A 28 19.65 25.07 -4.51
C SER A 28 18.80 24.79 -3.24
N LYS A 29 19.47 24.72 -2.08
CA LYS A 29 18.78 24.69 -0.77
C LYS A 29 17.83 25.88 -0.63
N LYS A 30 18.25 27.09 -1.06
CA LYS A 30 17.42 28.30 -1.03
C LYS A 30 16.13 28.09 -1.81
N THR A 31 16.22 27.57 -3.04
CA THR A 31 15.05 27.27 -3.88
C THR A 31 14.08 26.31 -3.18
N LEU A 32 14.61 25.25 -2.53
CA LEU A 32 13.74 24.31 -1.81
C LEU A 32 13.01 24.98 -0.65
N TYR A 33 13.70 25.88 0.10
CA TYR A 33 13.10 26.61 1.23
C TYR A 33 12.13 27.73 0.78
N GLU A 34 12.17 28.17 -0.48
CA GLU A 34 11.17 29.07 -1.07
C GLU A 34 9.81 28.36 -1.21
N PHE A 35 9.82 27.03 -1.48
CA PHE A 35 8.60 26.21 -1.61
C PHE A 35 8.13 25.61 -0.28
N PHE A 36 9.06 25.17 0.58
CA PHE A 36 8.77 24.48 1.82
C PHE A 36 9.59 25.07 2.95
N LYS A 37 8.93 25.74 3.88
CA LYS A 37 9.58 26.47 4.98
C LYS A 37 10.24 25.54 6.01
N SER A 38 9.86 24.26 6.02
CA SER A 38 10.39 23.26 6.95
C SER A 38 10.43 21.87 6.36
N LYS A 39 11.28 21.01 6.94
CA LYS A 39 11.31 19.58 6.62
C LYS A 39 9.97 18.89 6.87
N LYS A 40 9.25 19.30 7.92
CA LYS A 40 7.91 18.79 8.24
C LYS A 40 6.89 19.14 7.15
N GLU A 41 6.91 20.37 6.65
CA GLU A 41 6.03 20.81 5.55
C GLU A 41 6.29 20.01 4.27
N LEU A 42 7.57 19.83 3.90
CA LEU A 42 7.93 18.98 2.76
C LEU A 42 7.51 17.51 2.94
N LEU A 43 7.67 16.97 4.16
CA LEU A 43 7.24 15.62 4.49
C LEU A 43 5.72 15.47 4.28
N LEU A 44 4.92 16.33 4.89
CA LEU A 44 3.45 16.28 4.78
C LEU A 44 3.01 16.42 3.33
N ALA A 45 3.51 17.41 2.61
CA ALA A 45 3.21 17.62 1.19
C ALA A 45 3.61 16.43 0.31
N SER A 46 4.70 15.72 0.66
CA SER A 46 5.10 14.52 -0.07
C SER A 46 4.14 13.34 0.17
N MET A 47 3.60 13.23 1.37
CA MET A 47 2.57 12.22 1.70
C MET A 47 1.25 12.54 1.02
N GLU A 48 0.78 13.78 1.11
CA GLU A 48 -0.43 14.28 0.43
C GLU A 48 -0.37 14.10 -1.10
N TYR A 49 0.84 14.17 -1.67
CA TYR A 49 1.04 13.90 -3.09
C TYR A 49 0.93 12.41 -3.43
N LYS A 50 1.47 11.52 -2.57
CA LYS A 50 1.66 10.10 -2.91
C LYS A 50 0.45 9.22 -2.58
N PHE A 51 -0.19 9.44 -1.44
CA PHE A 51 -1.29 8.59 -1.01
C PHE A 51 -2.55 8.65 -1.91
N PRO A 52 -2.99 9.82 -2.42
CA PRO A 52 -4.10 9.86 -3.38
C PRO A 52 -3.82 9.10 -4.67
N GLN A 53 -2.54 9.01 -5.09
CA GLN A 53 -2.15 8.21 -6.25
C GLN A 53 -2.37 6.71 -6.01
N LEU A 54 -2.09 6.22 -4.80
CA LEU A 54 -2.39 4.83 -4.42
C LEU A 54 -3.89 4.55 -4.48
N LEU A 55 -4.71 5.43 -3.90
CA LEU A 55 -6.18 5.31 -3.93
C LEU A 55 -6.72 5.34 -5.37
N GLN A 56 -6.23 6.26 -6.19
CA GLN A 56 -6.61 6.37 -7.60
C GLN A 56 -6.22 5.11 -8.38
N LYS A 57 -5.02 4.57 -8.15
CA LYS A 57 -4.54 3.34 -8.77
C LYS A 57 -5.45 2.17 -8.40
N ASN A 58 -5.75 1.99 -7.12
CA ASN A 58 -6.65 0.95 -6.64
C ASN A 58 -8.07 1.09 -7.22
N SER A 59 -8.61 2.31 -7.23
CA SER A 59 -9.94 2.59 -7.81
C SER A 59 -9.99 2.28 -9.32
N LYS A 60 -8.91 2.54 -10.05
CA LYS A 60 -8.79 2.17 -11.47
C LYS A 60 -8.78 0.66 -11.64
N VAL A 61 -8.00 -0.06 -10.83
CA VAL A 61 -7.95 -1.53 -10.84
C VAL A 61 -9.34 -2.12 -10.63
N VAL A 62 -10.06 -1.65 -9.60
CA VAL A 62 -11.43 -2.12 -9.29
C VAL A 62 -12.40 -1.95 -10.48
N ARG A 63 -12.23 -0.88 -11.27
CA ARG A 63 -13.10 -0.61 -12.44
C ARG A 63 -12.72 -1.40 -13.69
N CYS A 64 -11.43 -1.68 -13.88
CA CYS A 64 -10.90 -2.26 -15.13
C CYS A 64 -10.78 -3.78 -15.09
N MET A 65 -10.76 -4.40 -13.89
CA MET A 65 -10.58 -5.85 -13.78
C MET A 65 -11.86 -6.63 -14.11
N PRO A 66 -11.73 -7.82 -14.72
CA PRO A 66 -12.86 -8.60 -15.24
C PRO A 66 -13.81 -9.11 -14.14
N ASN A 67 -13.31 -9.25 -12.93
CA ASN A 67 -14.10 -9.69 -11.79
C ASN A 67 -13.53 -9.13 -10.47
N PRO A 68 -14.33 -9.09 -9.38
CA PRO A 68 -13.92 -8.48 -8.12
C PRO A 68 -12.78 -9.25 -7.41
N LEU A 69 -12.64 -10.56 -7.61
CA LEU A 69 -11.56 -11.34 -7.01
C LEU A 69 -10.20 -10.99 -7.63
N THR A 70 -10.13 -10.88 -8.94
CA THR A 70 -8.94 -10.38 -9.65
C THR A 70 -8.56 -8.98 -9.17
N ALA A 71 -9.52 -8.07 -9.09
CA ALA A 71 -9.28 -6.71 -8.57
C ALA A 71 -8.73 -6.75 -7.14
N MET A 72 -9.30 -7.58 -6.27
CA MET A 72 -8.86 -7.73 -4.89
C MET A 72 -7.42 -8.25 -4.77
N VAL A 73 -7.04 -9.24 -5.58
CA VAL A 73 -5.65 -9.75 -5.65
C VAL A 73 -4.69 -8.62 -6.02
N PHE A 74 -4.95 -7.90 -7.11
CA PHE A 74 -4.07 -6.82 -7.57
C PHE A 74 -3.99 -5.67 -6.56
N CYS A 75 -5.11 -5.22 -5.98
CA CYS A 75 -5.10 -4.19 -4.95
C CYS A 75 -4.33 -4.65 -3.70
N ALA A 76 -4.50 -5.90 -3.26
CA ALA A 76 -3.78 -6.43 -2.10
C ALA A 76 -2.26 -6.46 -2.35
N VAL A 77 -1.82 -6.95 -3.50
CA VAL A 77 -0.40 -6.98 -3.88
C VAL A 77 0.19 -5.57 -3.93
N GLU A 78 -0.50 -4.62 -4.57
CA GLU A 78 -0.04 -3.23 -4.65
C GLU A 78 0.02 -2.54 -3.27
N ASN A 79 -0.93 -2.81 -2.40
CA ASN A 79 -0.90 -2.29 -1.03
C ASN A 79 0.27 -2.87 -0.23
N ILE A 80 0.52 -4.19 -0.31
CA ILE A 80 1.68 -4.82 0.33
C ILE A 80 2.97 -4.13 -0.15
N ARG A 81 3.15 -3.99 -1.46
CA ARG A 81 4.33 -3.35 -2.07
C ARG A 81 4.51 -1.91 -1.60
N PHE A 82 3.42 -1.15 -1.53
CA PHE A 82 3.45 0.23 -1.08
C PHE A 82 3.91 0.33 0.38
N TRP A 83 3.29 -0.44 1.28
CA TRP A 83 3.62 -0.38 2.71
C TRP A 83 4.98 -1.02 3.03
N SER A 84 5.43 -2.02 2.26
CA SER A 84 6.76 -2.62 2.43
C SER A 84 7.89 -1.68 2.02
N SER A 85 7.62 -0.63 1.25
CA SER A 85 8.62 0.38 0.91
C SER A 85 8.99 1.33 2.06
N PHE A 86 8.27 1.26 3.20
CA PHE A 86 8.50 2.11 4.35
C PHE A 86 9.50 1.47 5.31
N SER A 87 10.61 2.14 5.56
CA SER A 87 11.60 1.68 6.55
C SER A 87 11.03 1.67 7.98
N ASP A 88 11.59 0.82 8.83
CA ASP A 88 11.22 0.79 10.25
C ASP A 88 11.49 2.13 10.94
N ALA A 89 12.60 2.79 10.57
CA ALA A 89 12.92 4.12 11.05
C ALA A 89 11.80 5.12 10.75
N PHE A 90 11.32 5.14 9.50
CA PHE A 90 10.21 6.00 9.11
C PHE A 90 8.95 5.68 9.91
N VAL A 91 8.53 4.41 9.97
CA VAL A 91 7.29 3.99 10.66
C VAL A 91 7.32 4.34 12.14
N GLN A 92 8.45 4.16 12.83
CA GLN A 92 8.57 4.53 14.25
C GLN A 92 8.55 6.05 14.45
N GLN A 93 9.26 6.80 13.60
CA GLN A 93 9.33 8.25 13.70
C GLN A 93 8.01 8.94 13.32
N ALA A 94 7.28 8.39 12.34
CA ALA A 94 5.99 8.91 11.90
C ALA A 94 4.94 8.91 13.03
N LYS A 95 4.99 7.93 13.95
CA LYS A 95 4.08 7.87 15.11
C LYS A 95 4.14 9.10 16.01
N SER A 96 5.24 9.84 16.01
CA SER A 96 5.40 11.08 16.80
C SER A 96 4.92 12.34 16.06
N VAL A 97 4.47 12.23 14.81
CA VAL A 97 3.98 13.34 13.99
C VAL A 97 2.47 13.25 13.91
N ALA A 98 1.77 14.09 14.69
CA ALA A 98 0.31 14.04 14.82
C ALA A 98 -0.42 14.13 13.48
N GLU A 99 0.00 15.05 12.61
CA GLU A 99 -0.60 15.25 11.29
C GLU A 99 -0.43 14.03 10.37
N LEU A 100 0.70 13.29 10.49
CA LEU A 100 0.88 12.03 9.74
C LEU A 100 -0.04 10.93 10.27
N ASN A 101 -0.28 10.88 11.57
CA ASN A 101 -1.20 9.89 12.15
C ASN A 101 -2.63 10.14 11.71
N GLU A 102 -3.08 11.40 11.73
CA GLU A 102 -4.40 11.78 11.24
C GLU A 102 -4.57 11.45 9.76
N PHE A 103 -3.63 11.89 8.94
CA PHE A 103 -3.64 11.65 7.50
C PHE A 103 -3.59 10.16 7.16
N SER A 104 -2.71 9.39 7.80
CA SER A 104 -2.63 7.93 7.59
C SER A 104 -3.89 7.20 8.03
N GLY A 105 -4.56 7.69 9.07
CA GLY A 105 -5.86 7.18 9.52
C GLY A 105 -6.96 7.36 8.48
N GLN A 106 -7.03 8.53 7.84
CA GLN A 106 -7.98 8.81 6.77
C GLN A 106 -7.73 7.90 5.56
N ILE A 107 -6.49 7.79 5.09
CA ILE A 107 -6.12 6.90 3.99
C ILE A 107 -6.42 5.43 4.31
N LYS A 108 -6.13 5.01 5.53
CA LYS A 108 -6.48 3.66 5.98
C LYS A 108 -7.98 3.42 5.86
N ALA A 109 -8.81 4.33 6.34
CA ALA A 109 -10.27 4.20 6.28
C ALA A 109 -10.78 4.06 4.84
N GLU A 110 -10.27 4.88 3.90
CA GLU A 110 -10.63 4.80 2.49
C GLU A 110 -10.22 3.47 1.84
N LEU A 111 -9.00 2.98 2.15
CA LEU A 111 -8.54 1.67 1.66
C LEU A 111 -9.35 0.52 2.24
N ASP A 112 -9.74 0.59 3.51
CA ASP A 112 -10.55 -0.41 4.18
C ASP A 112 -11.98 -0.43 3.60
N GLU A 113 -12.57 0.73 3.29
CA GLU A 113 -13.88 0.82 2.62
C GLU A 113 -13.84 0.21 1.21
N LEU A 114 -12.80 0.52 0.43
CA LEU A 114 -12.61 -0.05 -0.90
C LEU A 114 -12.45 -1.58 -0.83
N MET A 115 -11.66 -2.08 0.12
CA MET A 115 -11.45 -3.52 0.33
C MET A 115 -12.74 -4.22 0.76
N ASN A 116 -13.51 -3.65 1.69
CA ASN A 116 -14.79 -4.18 2.13
C ASN A 116 -15.82 -4.24 1.00
N THR A 117 -15.82 -3.22 0.12
CA THR A 117 -16.66 -3.20 -1.08
C THR A 117 -16.29 -4.35 -2.03
N MET A 118 -15.01 -4.53 -2.33
CA MET A 118 -14.55 -5.65 -3.17
C MET A 118 -14.89 -7.00 -2.56
N LEU A 119 -14.67 -7.16 -1.26
CA LEU A 119 -14.96 -8.37 -0.52
C LEU A 119 -16.45 -8.74 -0.57
N SER A 120 -17.33 -7.76 -0.36
CA SER A 120 -18.78 -7.95 -0.47
C SER A 120 -19.19 -8.38 -1.89
N ARG A 121 -18.56 -7.79 -2.92
CA ARG A 121 -18.78 -8.19 -4.31
C ARG A 121 -18.22 -9.59 -4.62
N CYS A 122 -17.13 -10.00 -3.98
CA CYS A 122 -16.59 -11.35 -4.13
C CYS A 122 -17.52 -12.41 -3.52
N VAL A 123 -18.09 -12.12 -2.35
CA VAL A 123 -19.05 -13.02 -1.68
C VAL A 123 -20.35 -13.10 -2.50
N SER A 124 -20.98 -11.96 -2.82
CA SER A 124 -22.22 -11.93 -3.59
C SER A 124 -22.07 -12.51 -5.00
N GLY A 125 -20.89 -12.40 -5.60
CA GLY A 125 -20.54 -13.01 -6.89
C GLY A 125 -20.21 -14.49 -6.81
N GLY A 126 -20.22 -15.09 -5.61
CA GLY A 126 -19.91 -16.51 -5.39
C GLY A 126 -18.44 -16.88 -5.63
N TYR A 127 -17.51 -15.93 -5.50
CA TYR A 127 -16.06 -16.20 -5.58
C TYR A 127 -15.48 -16.60 -4.24
N LEU A 128 -15.96 -15.99 -3.14
CA LEU A 128 -15.53 -16.28 -1.78
C LEU A 128 -16.71 -16.90 -0.98
N LYS A 129 -16.36 -17.72 0.00
CA LYS A 129 -17.32 -18.25 0.96
C LYS A 129 -17.80 -17.12 1.88
N GLU A 130 -19.07 -17.16 2.30
CA GLU A 130 -19.64 -16.12 3.16
C GLU A 130 -19.08 -16.18 4.59
N GLU A 131 -18.87 -17.39 5.11
CA GLU A 131 -18.35 -17.63 6.45
C GLU A 131 -16.92 -17.11 6.59
N ASP A 132 -16.70 -16.26 7.59
CA ASP A 132 -15.41 -15.74 8.05
C ASP A 132 -14.58 -14.92 7.05
N SER A 133 -14.94 -14.88 5.76
CA SER A 133 -14.12 -14.19 4.74
C SER A 133 -13.85 -12.73 5.10
N LYS A 134 -14.84 -11.99 5.61
CA LYS A 134 -14.71 -10.59 6.00
C LYS A 134 -13.70 -10.42 7.14
N ARG A 135 -13.86 -11.24 8.18
CA ARG A 135 -12.99 -11.18 9.37
C ARG A 135 -11.57 -11.59 9.05
N LEU A 136 -11.39 -12.68 8.30
CA LEU A 136 -10.07 -13.20 7.96
C LEU A 136 -9.29 -12.26 7.03
N VAL A 137 -9.95 -11.66 6.01
CA VAL A 137 -9.32 -10.68 5.14
C VAL A 137 -8.93 -9.41 5.91
N SER A 138 -9.80 -8.90 6.80
CA SER A 138 -9.47 -7.75 7.64
C SER A 138 -8.26 -8.02 8.53
N VAL A 139 -8.27 -9.12 9.27
CA VAL A 139 -7.14 -9.54 10.14
C VAL A 139 -5.86 -9.72 9.32
N PHE A 140 -5.97 -10.31 8.13
CA PHE A 140 -4.83 -10.48 7.24
C PHE A 140 -4.24 -9.14 6.78
N MET A 141 -5.08 -8.22 6.31
CA MET A 141 -4.62 -6.90 5.85
C MET A 141 -3.99 -6.08 6.98
N ASP A 142 -4.54 -6.15 8.19
CA ASP A 142 -3.97 -5.48 9.36
C ASP A 142 -2.60 -6.09 9.76
N ASN A 143 -2.47 -7.42 9.67
CA ASN A 143 -1.19 -8.09 9.93
C ASN A 143 -0.14 -7.76 8.87
N LEU A 144 -0.51 -7.72 7.58
CA LEU A 144 0.44 -7.36 6.50
C LEU A 144 1.08 -5.99 6.71
N ARG A 145 0.35 -5.03 7.24
CA ARG A 145 0.88 -3.68 7.55
C ARG A 145 1.92 -3.71 8.67
N ASN A 146 1.90 -4.72 9.52
CA ASN A 146 2.75 -4.85 10.69
C ASN A 146 3.91 -5.86 10.52
N PHE A 147 3.96 -6.61 9.42
CA PHE A 147 5.03 -7.59 9.18
C PHE A 147 6.34 -6.88 8.85
N LYS A 148 7.31 -6.97 9.76
CA LYS A 148 8.64 -6.37 9.59
C LYS A 148 9.42 -6.98 8.42
N GLU A 149 9.26 -8.28 8.21
CA GLU A 149 9.93 -9.03 7.15
C GLU A 149 9.51 -8.60 5.75
N LEU A 150 8.29 -8.05 5.59
CA LEU A 150 7.80 -7.51 4.32
C LEU A 150 8.50 -6.21 3.87
N LYS A 151 9.30 -5.60 4.75
CA LYS A 151 9.93 -4.30 4.51
C LYS A 151 11.29 -4.37 3.82
N ASN A 152 11.78 -5.56 3.52
CA ASN A 152 13.01 -5.72 2.75
C ASN A 152 12.65 -6.12 1.32
N PRO A 153 12.81 -5.22 0.32
CA PRO A 153 12.49 -5.51 -1.08
C PRO A 153 13.34 -6.65 -1.66
N ASP A 154 14.53 -6.91 -1.12
CA ASP A 154 15.38 -8.02 -1.53
C ASP A 154 14.86 -9.38 -1.00
N VAL A 155 14.14 -9.37 0.11
CA VAL A 155 13.53 -10.56 0.74
C VAL A 155 12.10 -10.77 0.27
N PHE A 156 11.43 -9.69 -0.21
CA PHE A 156 10.03 -9.74 -0.67
C PHE A 156 9.87 -9.34 -2.14
N PRO A 157 10.29 -10.19 -3.07
CA PRO A 157 10.02 -10.00 -4.48
C PRO A 157 8.51 -9.98 -4.76
N SER A 158 8.11 -9.28 -5.82
CA SER A 158 6.70 -9.16 -6.24
C SER A 158 5.98 -10.50 -6.32
N GLN A 159 6.67 -11.54 -6.75
CA GLN A 159 6.17 -12.90 -6.85
C GLN A 159 5.77 -13.47 -5.49
N LEU A 160 6.56 -13.21 -4.43
CA LEU A 160 6.24 -13.68 -3.10
C LEU A 160 5.00 -12.98 -2.53
N CYS A 161 4.86 -11.66 -2.73
CA CYS A 161 3.65 -10.94 -2.35
C CYS A 161 2.42 -11.51 -3.03
N PHE A 162 2.51 -11.76 -4.33
CA PHE A 162 1.43 -12.37 -5.10
C PHE A 162 1.08 -13.77 -4.56
N ASN A 163 2.08 -14.63 -4.33
CA ASN A 163 1.88 -15.99 -3.83
C ASN A 163 1.21 -16.00 -2.44
N ILE A 164 1.59 -15.08 -1.53
CA ILE A 164 0.96 -14.94 -0.21
C ILE A 164 -0.53 -14.60 -0.37
N VAL A 165 -0.85 -13.59 -1.17
CA VAL A 165 -2.24 -13.18 -1.41
C VAL A 165 -3.07 -14.32 -1.99
N ILE A 166 -2.55 -15.00 -3.02
CA ILE A 166 -3.22 -16.13 -3.67
C ILE A 166 -3.45 -17.29 -2.68
N THR A 167 -2.46 -17.61 -1.85
CA THR A 167 -2.57 -18.71 -0.87
C THR A 167 -3.66 -18.44 0.15
N ILE A 168 -3.69 -17.23 0.69
CA ILE A 168 -4.68 -16.86 1.71
C ILE A 168 -6.09 -16.81 1.12
N LEU A 169 -6.25 -16.11 -0.01
CA LEU A 169 -7.55 -16.05 -0.68
C LEU A 169 -8.01 -17.42 -1.18
N GLY A 170 -7.08 -18.29 -1.59
CA GLY A 170 -7.39 -19.66 -2.02
C GLY A 170 -8.09 -20.51 -0.97
N GLY A 171 -7.74 -20.33 0.31
CA GLY A 171 -8.42 -20.96 1.44
C GLY A 171 -9.88 -20.51 1.63
N LEU A 172 -10.18 -19.27 1.24
CA LEU A 172 -11.50 -18.65 1.35
C LEU A 172 -12.36 -18.83 0.08
N CYS A 173 -11.75 -19.25 -1.04
CA CYS A 173 -12.44 -19.36 -2.32
C CYS A 173 -13.45 -20.51 -2.37
N THR A 174 -14.53 -20.28 -3.09
CA THR A 174 -15.40 -21.32 -3.67
C THR A 174 -14.68 -21.99 -4.84
N GLN A 175 -15.32 -23.02 -5.44
CA GLN A 175 -14.78 -23.63 -6.68
C GLN A 175 -14.66 -22.62 -7.85
N ARG A 176 -15.61 -21.67 -7.92
CA ARG A 176 -15.56 -20.57 -8.91
C ARG A 176 -14.36 -19.64 -8.65
N GLY A 177 -14.14 -19.28 -7.39
CA GLY A 177 -13.01 -18.42 -7.03
C GLY A 177 -11.67 -19.11 -7.29
N LYS A 178 -11.55 -20.42 -6.98
CA LYS A 178 -10.32 -21.17 -7.23
C LYS A 178 -9.92 -21.16 -8.70
N LYS A 179 -10.85 -21.35 -9.63
CA LYS A 179 -10.59 -21.28 -11.07
C LYS A 179 -9.97 -19.93 -11.46
N VAL A 180 -10.54 -18.82 -10.94
CA VAL A 180 -9.99 -17.48 -11.22
C VAL A 180 -8.57 -17.32 -10.66
N LEU A 181 -8.30 -17.84 -9.45
CA LEU A 181 -6.94 -17.76 -8.88
C LEU A 181 -5.93 -18.63 -9.65
N ASP A 182 -6.33 -19.78 -10.16
CA ASP A 182 -5.46 -20.63 -10.96
C ASP A 182 -5.14 -19.97 -12.32
N GLU A 183 -6.12 -19.39 -13.01
CA GLU A 183 -5.88 -18.58 -14.21
C GLU A 183 -4.95 -17.39 -13.96
N LEU A 184 -5.04 -16.75 -12.78
CA LEU A 184 -4.15 -15.66 -12.40
C LEU A 184 -2.71 -16.13 -12.18
N LYS A 185 -2.50 -17.31 -11.57
CA LYS A 185 -1.16 -17.90 -11.37
C LYS A 185 -0.49 -18.18 -12.71
N ASP A 186 -1.23 -18.76 -13.66
CA ASP A 186 -0.71 -19.13 -14.98
C ASP A 186 -0.28 -17.89 -15.79
N ASN A 187 -0.97 -16.76 -15.60
CA ASN A 187 -0.69 -15.51 -16.32
C ASN A 187 0.33 -14.59 -15.62
N TYR A 188 0.70 -14.85 -14.38
CA TYR A 188 1.62 -13.99 -13.61
C TYR A 188 3.08 -14.49 -13.68
N ASN A 189 3.31 -15.71 -14.14
CA ASN A 189 4.63 -16.29 -14.39
C ASN A 189 5.11 -15.88 -15.79
#